data_cb25aeb4519ad5ec0feacafb599d530e
#
_entry.id   cb25aeb4519ad5ec0feacafb599d530e
#
_cell.length_a   1.000
_cell.length_b   1.000
_cell.length_c   1.000
_cell.angle_alpha   90.00
_cell.angle_beta   90.00
_cell.angle_gamma   90.00
#
_symmetry.space_group_name_H-M   'P 1'
#
loop_
_entity.id
_entity.type
_entity.pdbx_description
1 polymer ?
#
loop_
_entity_poly.entity_id
_entity_poly.type
_entity_poly.pdbx_seq_one_letter_code
_entity_poly.pdbx_strand_id
1 'polypeptide(L)'
;MRISAFRGINNVADRTRLAPGELHSAVDLDIESTGNMASRLGRTKIQNGAAHSPFEAPFGLLVVIDNDLVLLDRAGAMVRVVYDTIGYTRVWYVQLPDGRVAFSNGLINGIATADATYSWGVERPIDPGVGIPGGTPYMVTHVRDADGFEGPPTYGTENIDTAQAIIGLPVRPGHTTNVYFAPDGGTMFLAGNTATDSFQHNGAALTAQHLGGVLDVPPPGTLLYAWNSRILIADGTVAWATSPMRPELCAMQRDFIQMPAEITLFYSSGDGVFVGTTEGMYFLAGQVLSKLKAQSIASGYVTRGSGVEIDLSYLNEKVRPSGFQQGTICLLDGAVHLIYGGGQIIPLSAGRYHQRAEEVYATARLRDGCLQYLAAPV
;
A
#
# COMPACT_ATOMS: atom_id res chain seq x y z
N MET A 1 -21.15 22.03 -36.11
CA MET A 1 -22.00 20.85 -35.88
C MET A 1 -22.43 20.87 -34.44
N ARG A 2 -23.71 20.95 -34.14
CA ARG A 2 -24.18 20.97 -32.75
C ARG A 2 -24.48 19.50 -32.36
N ILE A 3 -23.70 18.91 -31.47
CA ILE A 3 -23.96 17.58 -30.95
C ILE A 3 -25.00 17.75 -29.85
N SER A 4 -26.23 17.31 -30.10
CA SER A 4 -27.36 17.49 -29.19
C SER A 4 -27.44 16.45 -28.07
N ALA A 5 -26.68 15.38 -28.15
CA ALA A 5 -26.52 14.37 -27.10
C ALA A 5 -25.18 13.65 -27.31
N PHE A 6 -24.31 13.71 -26.34
CA PHE A 6 -23.08 12.94 -26.32
C PHE A 6 -23.38 11.50 -25.89
N ARG A 7 -22.93 10.51 -26.68
CA ARG A 7 -23.16 9.07 -26.44
C ARG A 7 -21.90 8.33 -25.96
N GLY A 8 -20.80 9.02 -25.82
CA GLY A 8 -19.55 8.47 -25.35
C GLY A 8 -18.42 8.57 -26.37
N ILE A 9 -17.25 8.15 -25.95
CA ILE A 9 -16.07 7.98 -26.80
C ILE A 9 -16.08 6.57 -27.34
N ASN A 10 -15.90 6.44 -28.66
CA ASN A 10 -15.75 5.15 -29.34
C ASN A 10 -14.48 5.24 -30.21
N ASN A 11 -13.35 4.79 -29.63
CA ASN A 11 -12.05 4.79 -30.31
C ASN A 11 -11.69 3.42 -30.91
N VAL A 12 -12.59 2.45 -30.81
CA VAL A 12 -12.46 1.12 -31.40
C VAL A 12 -13.03 1.09 -32.82
N ALA A 13 -14.16 1.78 -33.04
CA ALA A 13 -14.76 1.87 -34.37
C ALA A 13 -13.95 2.81 -35.29
N ASP A 14 -13.94 2.51 -36.58
CA ASP A 14 -13.44 3.45 -37.59
C ASP A 14 -14.17 4.80 -37.50
N ARG A 15 -13.44 5.90 -37.69
CA ARG A 15 -13.98 7.27 -37.58
C ARG A 15 -15.19 7.51 -38.49
N THR A 16 -15.27 6.79 -39.60
CA THR A 16 -16.37 6.90 -40.57
C THR A 16 -17.61 6.09 -40.15
N ARG A 17 -17.49 5.19 -39.15
CA ARG A 17 -18.57 4.31 -38.67
C ARG A 17 -19.11 4.71 -37.30
N LEU A 18 -18.73 5.87 -36.78
CA LEU A 18 -19.23 6.37 -35.49
C LEU A 18 -20.72 6.64 -35.57
N ALA A 19 -21.47 6.21 -34.56
CA ALA A 19 -22.88 6.54 -34.45
C ALA A 19 -23.05 8.05 -34.13
N PRO A 20 -24.21 8.64 -34.52
CA PRO A 20 -24.49 10.03 -34.15
C PRO A 20 -24.39 10.25 -32.66
N GLY A 21 -23.59 11.23 -32.25
CA GLY A 21 -23.31 11.53 -30.83
C GLY A 21 -22.09 10.81 -30.22
N GLU A 22 -21.47 9.89 -30.92
CA GLU A 22 -20.19 9.31 -30.53
C GLU A 22 -19.01 10.17 -31.04
N LEU A 23 -17.92 10.23 -30.25
CA LEU A 23 -16.64 10.84 -30.63
C LEU A 23 -15.55 9.79 -30.62
N HIS A 24 -14.63 9.86 -31.58
CA HIS A 24 -13.43 9.02 -31.57
C HIS A 24 -12.45 9.43 -30.47
N SER A 25 -12.31 10.73 -30.24
CA SER A 25 -11.48 11.30 -29.17
C SER A 25 -12.07 12.63 -28.71
N ALA A 26 -11.79 12.97 -27.46
CA ALA A 26 -12.14 14.27 -26.90
C ALA A 26 -10.94 14.78 -26.07
N VAL A 27 -10.53 16.03 -26.29
CA VAL A 27 -9.41 16.67 -25.61
C VAL A 27 -9.95 17.90 -24.90
N ASP A 28 -9.57 18.08 -23.63
CA ASP A 28 -9.97 19.19 -22.76
C ASP A 28 -11.48 19.44 -22.67
N LEU A 29 -12.25 18.35 -22.73
CA LEU A 29 -13.69 18.39 -22.58
C LEU A 29 -14.11 17.66 -21.31
N ASP A 30 -15.08 18.22 -20.61
CA ASP A 30 -15.81 17.58 -19.52
C ASP A 30 -17.24 17.26 -19.99
N ILE A 31 -17.79 16.16 -19.48
CA ILE A 31 -19.15 15.71 -19.75
C ILE A 31 -20.01 16.11 -18.55
N GLU A 32 -21.07 16.88 -18.82
CA GLU A 32 -22.05 17.27 -17.81
C GLU A 32 -23.11 16.19 -17.61
N SER A 33 -23.83 16.23 -16.49
CA SER A 33 -24.93 15.30 -16.18
C SER A 33 -26.05 15.30 -17.21
N THR A 34 -26.21 16.40 -17.90
CA THR A 34 -27.19 16.56 -19.00
C THR A 34 -26.74 15.88 -20.30
N GLY A 35 -25.54 15.31 -20.35
CA GLY A 35 -24.94 14.77 -21.58
C GLY A 35 -24.36 15.84 -22.51
N ASN A 36 -24.29 17.10 -22.07
CA ASN A 36 -23.62 18.15 -22.81
C ASN A 36 -22.10 18.08 -22.57
N MET A 37 -21.33 18.62 -23.49
CA MET A 37 -19.90 18.78 -23.37
C MET A 37 -19.55 20.24 -23.06
N ALA A 38 -18.74 20.44 -22.06
CA ALA A 38 -18.17 21.75 -21.71
C ALA A 38 -16.65 21.72 -21.84
N SER A 39 -16.05 22.85 -22.12
CA SER A 39 -14.59 22.99 -22.03
C SER A 39 -14.15 22.76 -20.60
N ARG A 40 -13.06 22.02 -20.43
CA ARG A 40 -12.47 21.84 -19.11
C ARG A 40 -11.99 23.19 -18.57
N LEU A 41 -12.27 23.45 -17.29
CA LEU A 41 -11.77 24.65 -16.64
C LEU A 41 -10.24 24.66 -16.65
N GLY A 42 -9.66 25.85 -16.81
CA GLY A 42 -8.21 26.07 -16.72
C GLY A 42 -7.65 25.52 -15.40
N ARG A 43 -6.39 25.14 -15.43
CA ARG A 43 -5.66 24.64 -14.25
C ARG A 43 -4.67 25.74 -13.80
N THR A 44 -4.57 25.91 -12.49
CA THR A 44 -3.52 26.77 -11.91
C THR A 44 -2.34 25.87 -11.54
N LYS A 45 -1.15 26.24 -12.00
CA LYS A 45 0.09 25.56 -11.61
C LYS A 45 0.39 25.89 -10.14
N ILE A 46 0.50 24.87 -9.30
CA ILE A 46 0.73 25.02 -7.86
C ILE A 46 2.23 25.04 -7.56
N GLN A 47 3.02 24.19 -8.27
CA GLN A 47 4.46 24.06 -8.07
C GLN A 47 5.21 23.99 -9.40
N ASN A 48 6.48 24.38 -9.40
CA ASN A 48 7.41 24.17 -10.51
C ASN A 48 8.12 22.83 -10.34
N GLY A 49 8.59 22.25 -11.44
CA GLY A 49 9.29 20.97 -11.46
C GLY A 49 8.46 19.84 -12.08
N ALA A 50 9.11 18.71 -12.30
CA ALA A 50 8.46 17.47 -12.72
C ALA A 50 7.82 16.81 -11.50
N ALA A 51 6.50 16.73 -11.46
CA ALA A 51 5.76 16.20 -10.33
C ALA A 51 5.06 14.90 -10.71
N HIS A 52 5.16 13.90 -9.81
CA HIS A 52 4.45 12.63 -9.94
C HIS A 52 4.05 12.04 -8.57
N SER A 53 3.30 10.95 -8.55
CA SER A 53 2.90 10.20 -7.35
C SER A 53 2.23 11.08 -6.27
N PRO A 54 1.21 11.90 -6.60
CA PRO A 54 0.51 12.68 -5.58
C PRO A 54 -0.34 11.77 -4.69
N PHE A 55 -0.37 12.07 -3.39
CA PHE A 55 -1.21 11.39 -2.40
C PHE A 55 -1.69 12.37 -1.33
N GLU A 56 -2.99 12.43 -1.11
CA GLU A 56 -3.58 13.24 -0.05
C GLU A 56 -3.46 12.52 1.29
N ALA A 57 -2.53 12.98 2.12
CA ALA A 57 -2.33 12.50 3.48
C ALA A 57 -3.16 13.32 4.48
N PRO A 58 -3.47 12.81 5.69
CA PRO A 58 -4.19 13.57 6.72
C PRO A 58 -3.51 14.90 7.09
N PHE A 59 -2.20 14.98 6.89
CA PHE A 59 -1.37 16.12 7.27
C PHE A 59 -0.91 16.99 6.08
N GLY A 60 -1.34 16.69 4.83
CA GLY A 60 -1.02 17.49 3.65
C GLY A 60 -0.94 16.64 2.39
N LEU A 61 -0.36 17.20 1.32
CA LEU A 61 -0.18 16.50 0.04
C LEU A 61 1.26 15.97 -0.05
N LEU A 62 1.41 14.64 -0.10
CA LEU A 62 2.67 13.99 -0.46
C LEU A 62 2.78 13.94 -1.98
N VAL A 63 3.92 14.32 -2.53
CA VAL A 63 4.17 14.31 -3.97
C VAL A 63 5.68 14.24 -4.23
N VAL A 64 6.09 13.57 -5.28
CA VAL A 64 7.48 13.62 -5.74
C VAL A 64 7.64 14.81 -6.67
N ILE A 65 8.61 15.67 -6.40
CA ILE A 65 8.99 16.81 -7.25
C ILE A 65 10.50 16.73 -7.48
N ASP A 66 10.91 16.69 -8.75
CA ASP A 66 12.32 16.65 -9.17
C ASP A 66 13.18 15.61 -8.41
N ASN A 67 12.69 14.41 -8.17
CA ASN A 67 13.29 13.29 -7.43
C ASN A 67 13.06 13.26 -5.91
N ASP A 68 12.59 14.31 -5.29
CA ASP A 68 12.39 14.36 -3.85
C ASP A 68 10.93 14.10 -3.49
N LEU A 69 10.69 13.22 -2.53
CA LEU A 69 9.36 13.10 -1.92
C LEU A 69 9.18 14.26 -0.95
N VAL A 70 8.23 15.11 -1.22
CA VAL A 70 7.96 16.32 -0.43
C VAL A 70 6.55 16.32 0.15
N LEU A 71 6.40 17.02 1.26
CA LEU A 71 5.10 17.37 1.84
C LEU A 71 4.75 18.81 1.48
N LEU A 72 3.60 18.98 0.87
CA LEU A 72 3.00 20.29 0.61
C LEU A 72 1.83 20.52 1.55
N ASP A 73 1.59 21.77 1.92
CA ASP A 73 0.37 22.19 2.59
C ASP A 73 -0.82 22.29 1.61
N ARG A 74 -2.01 22.62 2.11
CA ARG A 74 -3.21 22.76 1.29
C ARG A 74 -3.15 23.93 0.28
N ALA A 75 -2.26 24.89 0.50
CA ALA A 75 -2.01 26.00 -0.43
C ALA A 75 -0.99 25.63 -1.52
N GLY A 76 -0.34 24.45 -1.38
CA GLY A 76 0.69 23.98 -2.29
C GLY A 76 2.09 24.46 -1.94
N ALA A 77 2.29 25.09 -0.77
CA ALA A 77 3.63 25.46 -0.32
C ALA A 77 4.36 24.24 0.26
N MET A 78 5.67 24.15 -0.02
CA MET A 78 6.50 23.07 0.51
C MET A 78 6.68 23.24 2.02
N VAL A 79 6.26 22.25 2.79
CA VAL A 79 6.44 22.18 4.24
C VAL A 79 7.81 21.58 4.58
N ARG A 80 8.14 20.43 3.97
CA ARG A 80 9.42 19.76 4.16
C ARG A 80 9.72 18.73 3.07
N VAL A 81 10.97 18.32 2.97
CA VAL A 81 11.38 17.11 2.26
C VAL A 81 11.11 15.91 3.18
N VAL A 82 10.35 14.95 2.67
CA VAL A 82 10.02 13.69 3.38
C VAL A 82 11.14 12.68 3.15
N TYR A 83 11.59 12.56 1.90
CA TYR A 83 12.70 11.69 1.52
C TYR A 83 13.47 12.33 0.37
N ASP A 84 14.77 12.54 0.60
CA ASP A 84 15.69 13.08 -0.39
C ASP A 84 16.06 11.99 -1.42
N THR A 85 16.03 12.35 -2.68
CA THR A 85 16.45 11.48 -3.80
C THR A 85 15.70 10.13 -3.84
N ILE A 86 14.36 10.16 -3.73
CA ILE A 86 13.52 8.96 -3.86
C ILE A 86 13.51 8.40 -5.29
N GLY A 87 13.87 9.23 -6.28
CA GLY A 87 13.97 8.88 -7.69
C GLY A 87 12.70 9.15 -8.50
N TYR A 88 12.70 8.74 -9.76
CA TYR A 88 11.60 8.96 -10.71
C TYR A 88 10.57 7.83 -10.76
N THR A 89 10.82 6.74 -10.04
CA THR A 89 9.89 5.61 -9.98
C THR A 89 8.66 6.01 -9.18
N ARG A 90 7.48 5.56 -9.62
CA ARG A 90 6.23 5.84 -8.91
C ARG A 90 6.32 5.41 -7.46
N VAL A 91 5.88 6.30 -6.57
CA VAL A 91 5.72 6.02 -5.14
C VAL A 91 4.27 5.62 -4.88
N TRP A 92 4.10 4.55 -4.13
CA TRP A 92 2.82 4.05 -3.66
C TRP A 92 2.66 4.35 -2.18
N TYR A 93 1.44 4.55 -1.75
CA TYR A 93 1.14 5.00 -0.39
C TYR A 93 0.00 4.20 0.21
N VAL A 94 0.06 4.02 1.52
CA VAL A 94 -1.05 3.52 2.34
C VAL A 94 -1.14 4.35 3.60
N GLN A 95 -2.31 4.92 3.86
CA GLN A 95 -2.60 5.56 5.14
C GLN A 95 -2.82 4.50 6.22
N LEU A 96 -2.14 4.67 7.34
CA LEU A 96 -2.30 3.83 8.53
C LEU A 96 -3.46 4.36 9.40
N PRO A 97 -4.07 3.51 10.25
CA PRO A 97 -5.19 3.93 11.12
C PRO A 97 -4.85 5.06 12.09
N ASP A 98 -3.59 5.22 12.45
CA ASP A 98 -3.07 6.28 13.33
C ASP A 98 -2.74 7.58 12.60
N GLY A 99 -3.02 7.67 11.30
CA GLY A 99 -2.81 8.85 10.47
C GLY A 99 -1.43 8.96 9.85
N ARG A 100 -0.49 8.06 10.18
CA ARG A 100 0.79 7.96 9.46
C ARG A 100 0.57 7.43 8.05
N VAL A 101 1.54 7.62 7.17
CA VAL A 101 1.50 7.13 5.78
C VAL A 101 2.73 6.30 5.49
N ALA A 102 2.53 5.02 5.18
CA ALA A 102 3.57 4.17 4.63
C ALA A 102 3.73 4.46 3.14
N PHE A 103 4.97 4.51 2.66
CA PHE A 103 5.29 4.73 1.25
C PHE A 103 6.36 3.76 0.76
N SER A 104 6.31 3.43 -0.53
CA SER A 104 7.32 2.61 -1.18
C SER A 104 7.33 2.84 -2.70
N ASN A 105 8.50 2.67 -3.32
CA ASN A 105 8.68 2.73 -4.78
C ASN A 105 9.29 1.45 -5.39
N GLY A 106 9.34 0.36 -4.61
CA GLY A 106 9.97 -0.90 -5.00
C GLY A 106 11.45 -1.02 -4.64
N LEU A 107 12.12 0.09 -4.34
CA LEU A 107 13.54 0.12 -3.90
C LEU A 107 13.68 0.68 -2.49
N ILE A 108 12.89 1.68 -2.18
CA ILE A 108 12.90 2.44 -0.94
C ILE A 108 11.53 2.35 -0.32
N ASN A 109 11.47 2.26 1.00
CA ASN A 109 10.24 2.35 1.75
C ASN A 109 10.43 3.16 3.03
N GLY A 110 9.33 3.65 3.59
CA GLY A 110 9.36 4.42 4.82
C GLY A 110 7.98 4.73 5.34
N ILE A 111 7.95 5.41 6.48
CA ILE A 111 6.73 5.94 7.10
C ILE A 111 6.88 7.43 7.29
N ALA A 112 5.94 8.20 6.75
CA ALA A 112 5.85 9.64 6.88
C ALA A 112 4.78 10.04 7.92
N THR A 113 5.09 11.08 8.70
CA THR A 113 4.17 11.81 9.56
C THR A 113 4.16 13.29 9.16
N ALA A 114 3.42 14.13 9.87
CA ALA A 114 3.48 15.57 9.67
C ALA A 114 4.91 16.13 9.85
N ASP A 115 5.61 15.64 10.85
CA ASP A 115 6.86 16.27 11.34
C ASP A 115 8.13 15.46 11.04
N ALA A 116 7.98 14.15 10.81
CA ALA A 116 9.12 13.23 10.68
C ALA A 116 8.95 12.18 9.58
N THR A 117 10.07 11.54 9.24
CA THR A 117 10.09 10.34 8.38
C THR A 117 10.92 9.28 9.07
N TYR A 118 10.43 8.06 9.07
CA TYR A 118 11.06 6.90 9.67
C TYR A 118 11.28 5.80 8.64
N SER A 119 12.24 4.91 8.90
CA SER A 119 12.32 3.64 8.19
C SER A 119 11.03 2.84 8.40
N TRP A 120 10.59 2.09 7.41
CA TRP A 120 9.43 1.22 7.57
C TRP A 120 9.82 -0.04 8.33
N GLY A 121 9.65 0.03 9.64
CA GLY A 121 10.11 -0.94 10.61
C GLY A 121 11.46 -0.61 11.22
N VAL A 122 11.80 -1.32 12.28
CA VAL A 122 13.06 -1.26 12.98
C VAL A 122 13.82 -2.55 12.69
N GLU A 123 15.04 -2.44 12.17
CA GLU A 123 15.86 -3.61 11.86
C GLU A 123 16.19 -4.39 13.14
N ARG A 124 16.33 -5.71 12.99
CA ARG A 124 16.76 -6.56 14.09
C ARG A 124 18.17 -6.21 14.56
N PRO A 125 18.49 -6.39 15.84
CA PRO A 125 19.86 -6.35 16.30
C PRO A 125 20.74 -7.36 15.53
N ILE A 126 21.92 -6.93 15.10
CA ILE A 126 22.85 -7.81 14.36
C ILE A 126 23.51 -8.85 15.26
N ASP A 127 23.57 -8.58 16.57
CA ASP A 127 24.15 -9.46 17.58
C ASP A 127 23.27 -9.43 18.83
N PRO A 128 23.01 -10.58 19.49
CA PRO A 128 22.25 -10.61 20.73
C PRO A 128 23.07 -10.25 21.97
N GLY A 129 24.36 -9.97 21.83
CA GLY A 129 25.32 -9.85 22.94
C GLY A 129 25.72 -11.21 23.50
N VAL A 130 26.60 -11.19 24.46
CA VAL A 130 27.16 -12.39 25.14
C VAL A 130 26.93 -12.27 26.65
N GLY A 131 26.39 -13.31 27.24
CA GLY A 131 26.23 -13.45 28.68
C GLY A 131 27.05 -14.62 29.22
N ILE A 132 27.13 -14.75 30.54
CA ILE A 132 27.72 -15.95 31.17
C ILE A 132 26.79 -17.13 30.95
N PRO A 133 27.31 -18.29 30.47
CA PRO A 133 26.48 -19.45 30.19
C PRO A 133 25.64 -19.89 31.42
N GLY A 134 24.38 -20.23 31.16
CA GLY A 134 23.37 -20.62 32.14
C GLY A 134 22.21 -21.39 31.49
N GLY A 135 21.10 -21.51 32.19
CA GLY A 135 19.96 -22.34 31.76
C GLY A 135 18.85 -21.62 31.00
N THR A 136 18.92 -20.29 30.84
CA THR A 136 17.78 -19.48 30.34
C THR A 136 18.01 -18.99 28.91
N PRO A 137 17.17 -19.35 27.96
CA PRO A 137 17.14 -18.74 26.64
C PRO A 137 16.81 -17.24 26.71
N TYR A 138 17.42 -16.46 25.83
CA TYR A 138 17.17 -15.02 25.73
C TYR A 138 17.08 -14.56 24.28
N MET A 139 16.51 -13.39 24.09
CA MET A 139 16.52 -12.67 22.83
C MET A 139 16.54 -11.18 23.09
N VAL A 140 16.93 -10.42 22.07
CA VAL A 140 16.97 -8.96 22.10
C VAL A 140 16.28 -8.37 20.90
N THR A 141 15.67 -7.19 21.07
CA THR A 141 15.05 -6.40 20.00
C THR A 141 15.51 -4.96 20.09
N HIS A 142 15.53 -4.22 19.00
CA HIS A 142 15.65 -2.76 19.04
C HIS A 142 14.28 -2.12 19.14
N VAL A 143 14.18 -1.05 19.92
CA VAL A 143 13.01 -0.19 20.04
C VAL A 143 13.41 1.22 19.64
N ARG A 144 12.69 1.82 18.70
CA ARG A 144 12.94 3.19 18.27
C ARG A 144 12.38 4.17 19.31
N ASP A 145 13.22 5.08 19.81
CA ASP A 145 12.86 5.99 20.90
C ASP A 145 11.76 6.99 20.51
N ALA A 146 11.72 7.37 19.23
CA ALA A 146 10.82 8.41 18.74
C ALA A 146 9.32 8.02 18.80
N ASP A 147 9.01 6.74 18.64
CA ASP A 147 7.63 6.24 18.53
C ASP A 147 7.37 4.92 19.27
N GLY A 148 8.41 4.37 19.92
CA GLY A 148 8.31 3.13 20.69
C GLY A 148 8.16 1.86 19.82
N PHE A 149 8.42 1.95 18.51
CA PHE A 149 8.35 0.77 17.65
C PHE A 149 9.44 -0.23 17.95
N GLU A 150 9.01 -1.47 18.12
CA GLU A 150 9.87 -2.61 18.39
C GLU A 150 10.09 -3.44 17.13
N GLY A 151 11.36 -3.66 16.79
CA GLY A 151 11.78 -4.46 15.64
C GLY A 151 11.75 -5.98 15.91
N PRO A 152 12.11 -6.77 14.88
CA PRO A 152 12.21 -8.21 15.01
C PRO A 152 13.33 -8.64 15.96
N PRO A 153 13.21 -9.83 16.58
CA PRO A 153 14.18 -10.31 17.56
C PRO A 153 15.43 -10.91 16.93
N THR A 154 16.52 -10.83 17.66
CA THR A 154 17.71 -11.66 17.50
C THR A 154 17.84 -12.55 18.75
N TYR A 155 17.90 -13.86 18.53
CA TYR A 155 17.98 -14.84 19.60
C TYR A 155 19.42 -15.05 20.03
N GLY A 156 19.63 -15.20 21.33
CA GLY A 156 20.94 -15.63 21.87
C GLY A 156 21.33 -16.99 21.33
N THR A 157 22.61 -17.15 21.03
CA THR A 157 23.18 -18.42 20.53
C THR A 157 23.35 -19.45 21.63
N GLU A 158 23.43 -19.00 22.88
CA GLU A 158 23.57 -19.83 24.07
C GLU A 158 22.58 -19.38 25.14
N ASN A 159 22.21 -20.30 26.03
CA ASN A 159 21.46 -19.95 27.23
C ASN A 159 22.36 -19.24 28.22
N ILE A 160 21.81 -18.28 28.97
CA ILE A 160 22.54 -17.45 29.91
C ILE A 160 22.02 -17.60 31.34
N ASP A 161 22.87 -17.23 32.30
CA ASP A 161 22.47 -17.01 33.69
C ASP A 161 21.83 -15.60 33.82
N THR A 162 20.57 -15.55 34.20
CA THR A 162 19.80 -14.30 34.34
C THR A 162 20.29 -13.41 35.47
N ALA A 163 21.12 -13.92 36.40
CA ALA A 163 21.72 -13.13 37.44
C ALA A 163 22.96 -12.33 36.97
N GLN A 164 23.40 -12.59 35.74
CA GLN A 164 24.60 -11.97 35.18
C GLN A 164 24.24 -10.92 34.11
N ALA A 165 25.23 -10.07 33.79
CA ALA A 165 25.09 -9.08 32.73
C ALA A 165 25.21 -9.73 31.33
N ILE A 166 24.44 -9.27 30.36
CA ILE A 166 24.70 -9.44 28.93
C ILE A 166 25.55 -8.25 28.49
N ILE A 167 26.64 -8.51 27.79
CA ILE A 167 27.58 -7.48 27.28
C ILE A 167 27.69 -7.56 25.77
N GLY A 168 28.14 -6.48 25.12
CA GLY A 168 28.32 -6.43 23.68
C GLY A 168 27.00 -6.27 22.90
N LEU A 169 25.96 -5.76 23.55
CA LEU A 169 24.70 -5.44 22.88
C LEU A 169 24.95 -4.33 21.85
N PRO A 170 24.36 -4.43 20.63
CA PRO A 170 24.53 -3.41 19.62
C PRO A 170 23.82 -2.12 20.01
N VAL A 171 24.57 -1.05 20.16
CA VAL A 171 24.05 0.30 20.42
C VAL A 171 23.72 0.96 19.07
N ARG A 172 22.48 1.42 18.93
CA ARG A 172 22.00 2.15 17.75
C ARG A 172 21.49 3.54 18.16
N PRO A 173 21.97 4.65 17.57
CA PRO A 173 21.47 5.98 17.88
C PRO A 173 19.95 6.07 17.70
N GLY A 174 19.24 6.70 18.65
CA GLY A 174 17.79 6.85 18.64
C GLY A 174 17.00 5.55 18.87
N HIS A 175 17.67 4.52 19.42
CA HIS A 175 17.04 3.24 19.77
C HIS A 175 17.55 2.77 21.13
N THR A 176 16.66 2.06 21.83
CA THR A 176 16.99 1.25 22.99
C THR A 176 16.88 -0.23 22.64
N THR A 177 17.43 -1.09 23.49
CA THR A 177 17.40 -2.55 23.34
C THR A 177 16.54 -3.17 24.43
N ASN A 178 15.46 -3.85 24.04
CA ASN A 178 14.71 -4.72 24.95
C ASN A 178 15.41 -6.07 25.06
N VAL A 179 15.44 -6.61 26.27
CA VAL A 179 15.96 -7.94 26.58
C VAL A 179 14.83 -8.80 27.12
N TYR A 180 14.70 -10.00 26.57
CA TYR A 180 13.68 -10.99 26.92
C TYR A 180 14.32 -12.27 27.40
N PHE A 181 13.72 -12.90 28.41
CA PHE A 181 14.10 -14.20 28.92
C PHE A 181 12.96 -15.20 28.80
N ALA A 182 13.29 -16.48 28.64
CA ALA A 182 12.36 -17.60 28.68
C ALA A 182 12.68 -18.55 29.84
N PRO A 183 12.24 -18.27 31.09
CA PRO A 183 12.55 -19.09 32.25
C PRO A 183 12.03 -20.54 32.15
N ASP A 184 10.93 -20.72 31.39
CA ASP A 184 10.30 -22.01 31.08
C ASP A 184 10.88 -22.69 29.83
N GLY A 185 11.88 -22.05 29.19
CA GLY A 185 12.50 -22.51 27.96
C GLY A 185 11.68 -22.29 26.70
N GLY A 186 10.48 -21.68 26.77
CA GLY A 186 9.59 -21.51 25.63
C GLY A 186 9.12 -20.08 25.41
N THR A 187 8.49 -19.48 26.39
CA THR A 187 7.86 -18.17 26.25
C THR A 187 8.82 -17.05 26.67
N MET A 188 9.02 -16.09 25.76
CA MET A 188 9.89 -14.91 26.00
C MET A 188 9.11 -13.81 26.69
N PHE A 189 9.60 -13.34 27.84
CA PHE A 189 9.05 -12.24 28.62
C PHE A 189 10.07 -11.12 28.78
N LEU A 190 9.60 -9.88 28.72
CA LEU A 190 10.45 -8.69 28.86
C LEU A 190 11.09 -8.63 30.25
N ALA A 191 12.41 -8.67 30.27
CA ALA A 191 13.25 -8.56 31.46
C ALA A 191 13.64 -7.12 31.74
N GLY A 192 13.76 -6.30 30.69
CA GLY A 192 14.07 -4.88 30.80
C GLY A 192 14.52 -4.26 29.48
N ASN A 193 14.94 -3.02 29.57
CA ASN A 193 15.39 -2.19 28.44
C ASN A 193 16.71 -1.51 28.80
N THR A 194 17.59 -1.32 27.81
CA THR A 194 18.86 -0.61 27.96
C THR A 194 19.17 0.23 26.72
N ALA A 195 19.82 1.37 26.93
CA ALA A 195 20.40 2.22 25.88
C ALA A 195 21.91 2.03 25.72
N THR A 196 22.52 1.11 26.52
CA THR A 196 23.96 0.85 26.54
C THR A 196 24.28 -0.50 25.90
N ASP A 197 25.55 -0.80 25.74
CA ASP A 197 26.08 -2.05 25.24
C ASP A 197 26.00 -3.23 26.24
N SER A 198 25.34 -3.00 27.38
CA SER A 198 25.19 -4.02 28.41
C SER A 198 23.82 -3.96 29.08
N PHE A 199 23.36 -5.12 29.57
CA PHE A 199 22.13 -5.25 30.34
C PHE A 199 22.37 -6.17 31.52
N GLN A 200 21.97 -5.74 32.71
CA GLN A 200 21.97 -6.58 33.91
C GLN A 200 20.57 -6.70 34.48
N HIS A 201 20.08 -7.92 34.62
CA HIS A 201 18.81 -8.16 35.26
C HIS A 201 18.91 -7.97 36.77
N ASN A 202 18.05 -7.16 37.33
CA ASN A 202 18.04 -6.80 38.76
C ASN A 202 17.09 -7.67 39.60
N GLY A 203 16.61 -8.77 39.07
CA GLY A 203 15.62 -9.64 39.74
C GLY A 203 14.18 -9.12 39.71
N ALA A 204 13.90 -8.05 38.93
CA ALA A 204 12.54 -7.59 38.74
C ALA A 204 11.67 -8.66 38.06
N ALA A 205 10.37 -8.64 38.32
CA ALA A 205 9.45 -9.55 37.68
C ALA A 205 9.45 -9.34 36.16
N LEU A 206 9.51 -10.43 35.41
CA LEU A 206 9.33 -10.40 33.96
C LEU A 206 7.90 -9.91 33.62
N THR A 207 7.78 -9.07 32.58
CA THR A 207 6.52 -8.37 32.30
C THR A 207 5.86 -8.85 31.01
N ALA A 208 5.87 -8.04 29.95
CA ALA A 208 5.15 -8.31 28.72
C ALA A 208 5.70 -9.55 27.98
N GLN A 209 4.82 -10.41 27.54
CA GLN A 209 5.16 -11.52 26.67
C GLN A 209 5.50 -10.98 25.25
N HIS A 210 6.61 -11.43 24.69
CA HIS A 210 6.89 -11.18 23.28
C HIS A 210 5.95 -12.04 22.42
N LEU A 211 5.38 -11.45 21.36
CA LEU A 211 4.37 -12.14 20.54
C LEU A 211 4.91 -13.30 19.69
N GLY A 212 6.20 -13.58 19.78
CA GLY A 212 6.86 -14.69 19.11
C GLY A 212 6.86 -14.61 17.58
N GLY A 213 7.53 -15.57 16.95
CA GLY A 213 7.56 -15.75 15.50
C GLY A 213 8.82 -15.18 14.85
N VAL A 214 9.14 -15.73 13.67
CA VAL A 214 10.20 -15.21 12.80
C VAL A 214 9.61 -14.03 12.03
N LEU A 215 9.84 -12.84 12.57
CA LEU A 215 9.39 -11.57 11.98
C LEU A 215 10.58 -10.85 11.35
N ASP A 216 10.29 -10.02 10.36
CA ASP A 216 11.24 -9.14 9.71
C ASP A 216 10.59 -7.79 9.40
N VAL A 217 11.39 -6.81 8.97
CA VAL A 217 10.85 -5.55 8.46
C VAL A 217 10.17 -5.78 7.11
N PRO A 218 9.11 -5.01 6.78
CA PRO A 218 8.47 -5.12 5.48
C PRO A 218 9.42 -4.80 4.33
N PRO A 219 9.43 -5.59 3.24
CA PRO A 219 10.23 -5.28 2.07
C PRO A 219 9.70 -4.03 1.34
N PRO A 220 10.53 -3.35 0.56
CA PRO A 220 10.02 -2.37 -0.39
C PRO A 220 9.18 -3.07 -1.46
N GLY A 221 8.13 -2.41 -1.94
CA GLY A 221 7.23 -2.96 -2.95
C GLY A 221 6.77 -1.94 -3.96
N THR A 222 6.32 -2.44 -5.09
CA THR A 222 5.85 -1.66 -6.25
C THR A 222 4.35 -1.37 -6.22
N LEU A 223 3.64 -1.80 -5.18
CA LEU A 223 2.23 -1.50 -4.92
C LEU A 223 1.93 -1.78 -3.45
N LEU A 224 1.22 -0.87 -2.81
CA LEU A 224 0.79 -0.98 -1.42
C LEU A 224 -0.74 -0.95 -1.34
N TYR A 225 -1.32 -1.76 -0.45
CA TYR A 225 -2.76 -1.77 -0.24
C TYR A 225 -3.13 -2.17 1.20
N ALA A 226 -4.03 -1.42 1.84
CA ALA A 226 -4.54 -1.77 3.17
C ALA A 226 -5.60 -2.87 3.08
N TRP A 227 -5.41 -3.95 3.83
CA TRP A 227 -6.35 -5.07 3.88
C TRP A 227 -6.37 -5.74 5.25
N ASN A 228 -7.54 -5.80 5.87
CA ASN A 228 -7.78 -6.57 7.09
C ASN A 228 -6.77 -6.30 8.22
N SER A 229 -6.54 -5.01 8.53
CA SER A 229 -5.53 -4.54 9.50
C SER A 229 -4.09 -4.91 9.16
N ARG A 230 -3.80 -5.19 7.90
CA ARG A 230 -2.48 -5.48 7.31
C ARG A 230 -2.22 -4.55 6.14
N ILE A 231 -1.00 -4.49 5.68
CA ILE A 231 -0.64 -3.92 4.38
C ILE A 231 -0.20 -5.07 3.48
N LEU A 232 -0.79 -5.14 2.30
CA LEU A 232 -0.31 -5.97 1.20
C LEU A 232 0.75 -5.17 0.45
N ILE A 233 1.86 -5.81 0.15
CA ILE A 233 3.04 -5.22 -0.50
C ILE A 233 3.36 -6.09 -1.71
N ALA A 234 3.20 -5.58 -2.92
CA ALA A 234 3.57 -6.33 -4.12
C ALA A 234 5.06 -6.15 -4.44
N ASP A 235 5.74 -7.26 -4.67
CA ASP A 235 7.10 -7.34 -5.15
C ASP A 235 7.14 -8.39 -6.28
N GLY A 236 7.09 -7.92 -7.52
CA GLY A 236 6.95 -8.78 -8.69
C GLY A 236 5.69 -9.65 -8.62
N THR A 237 5.88 -10.96 -8.51
CA THR A 237 4.78 -11.96 -8.45
C THR A 237 4.37 -12.31 -7.02
N VAL A 238 5.01 -11.75 -6.01
CA VAL A 238 4.73 -12.03 -4.61
C VAL A 238 4.01 -10.86 -3.96
N ALA A 239 2.94 -11.14 -3.24
CA ALA A 239 2.31 -10.21 -2.32
C ALA A 239 2.69 -10.58 -0.89
N TRP A 240 3.51 -9.78 -0.25
CA TRP A 240 3.80 -9.87 1.18
C TRP A 240 2.67 -9.25 1.98
N ALA A 241 2.42 -9.76 3.17
CA ALA A 241 1.44 -9.14 4.08
C ALA A 241 2.09 -8.84 5.42
N THR A 242 1.93 -7.61 5.90
CA THR A 242 2.40 -7.25 7.24
C THR A 242 1.64 -8.02 8.32
N SER A 243 2.17 -8.06 9.53
CA SER A 243 1.48 -8.66 10.67
C SER A 243 0.21 -7.85 11.02
N PRO A 244 -0.88 -8.50 11.46
CA PRO A 244 -2.10 -7.79 11.82
C PRO A 244 -1.85 -6.74 12.90
N MET A 245 -2.36 -5.53 12.72
CA MET A 245 -2.20 -4.39 13.63
C MET A 245 -0.74 -3.97 13.89
N ARG A 246 0.23 -4.56 13.18
CA ARG A 246 1.67 -4.25 13.25
C ARG A 246 2.22 -4.07 11.84
N PRO A 247 1.96 -2.91 11.22
CA PRO A 247 2.35 -2.66 9.83
C PRO A 247 3.87 -2.61 9.61
N GLU A 248 4.67 -2.51 10.67
CA GLU A 248 6.13 -2.47 10.64
C GLU A 248 6.80 -3.86 10.70
N LEU A 249 6.02 -4.93 10.81
CA LEU A 249 6.53 -6.29 10.91
C LEU A 249 5.87 -7.20 9.86
N CYS A 250 6.67 -8.09 9.29
CA CYS A 250 6.23 -9.08 8.29
C CYS A 250 6.81 -10.45 8.60
N ALA A 251 5.99 -11.49 8.57
CA ALA A 251 6.45 -12.87 8.66
C ALA A 251 6.76 -13.38 7.24
N MET A 252 7.91 -12.99 6.69
CA MET A 252 8.32 -13.23 5.30
C MET A 252 8.24 -14.70 4.87
N GLN A 253 8.41 -15.65 5.80
CA GLN A 253 8.36 -17.08 5.49
C GLN A 253 6.95 -17.66 5.45
N ARG A 254 5.93 -16.92 5.89
CA ARG A 254 4.57 -17.42 6.05
C ARG A 254 3.50 -16.52 5.45
N ASP A 255 3.64 -15.21 5.63
CA ASP A 255 2.59 -14.26 5.34
C ASP A 255 2.80 -13.66 3.93
N PHE A 256 2.70 -14.52 2.90
CA PHE A 256 2.79 -14.12 1.50
C PHE A 256 1.77 -14.86 0.62
N ILE A 257 1.52 -14.31 -0.54
CA ILE A 257 0.71 -14.89 -1.61
C ILE A 257 1.55 -14.88 -2.89
N GLN A 258 1.72 -16.05 -3.51
CA GLN A 258 2.39 -16.17 -4.80
C GLN A 258 1.35 -16.13 -5.92
N MET A 259 1.52 -15.19 -6.85
CA MET A 259 0.73 -15.07 -8.07
C MET A 259 1.47 -15.63 -9.29
N PRO A 260 0.75 -16.04 -10.35
CA PRO A 260 1.39 -16.59 -11.56
C PRO A 260 2.11 -15.55 -12.40
N ALA A 261 1.76 -14.25 -12.26
CA ALA A 261 2.33 -13.15 -13.01
C ALA A 261 2.50 -11.91 -12.12
N GLU A 262 3.18 -10.88 -12.63
CA GLU A 262 3.47 -9.65 -11.89
C GLU A 262 2.20 -8.94 -11.45
N ILE A 263 2.16 -8.55 -10.18
CA ILE A 263 0.99 -7.92 -9.54
C ILE A 263 0.93 -6.44 -9.92
N THR A 264 -0.24 -6.01 -10.38
CA THR A 264 -0.50 -4.64 -10.86
C THR A 264 -1.64 -3.94 -10.13
N LEU A 265 -2.49 -4.69 -9.42
CA LEU A 265 -3.65 -4.17 -8.70
C LEU A 265 -3.95 -4.98 -7.45
N PHE A 266 -4.32 -4.30 -6.37
CA PHE A 266 -5.08 -4.86 -5.26
C PHE A 266 -6.38 -4.10 -5.07
N TYR A 267 -7.43 -4.82 -4.71
CA TYR A 267 -8.68 -4.27 -4.21
C TYR A 267 -9.34 -5.26 -3.25
N SER A 268 -9.84 -4.80 -2.12
CA SER A 268 -10.58 -5.65 -1.19
C SER A 268 -12.09 -5.45 -1.32
N SER A 269 -12.81 -6.55 -1.33
CA SER A 269 -14.22 -6.61 -1.02
C SER A 269 -14.40 -7.28 0.34
N GLY A 270 -15.57 -7.14 0.98
CA GLY A 270 -15.80 -7.70 2.31
C GLY A 270 -15.60 -9.22 2.42
N ASP A 271 -15.53 -9.94 1.30
CA ASP A 271 -15.43 -11.39 1.18
C ASP A 271 -14.10 -11.89 0.59
N GLY A 272 -13.20 -10.98 0.20
CA GLY A 272 -11.89 -11.36 -0.34
C GLY A 272 -11.09 -10.19 -0.92
N VAL A 273 -10.04 -10.55 -1.67
CA VAL A 273 -9.13 -9.61 -2.33
C VAL A 273 -9.06 -9.90 -3.82
N PHE A 274 -9.27 -8.89 -4.63
CA PHE A 274 -8.94 -8.93 -6.05
C PHE A 274 -7.45 -8.63 -6.25
N VAL A 275 -6.82 -9.45 -7.07
CA VAL A 275 -5.43 -9.26 -7.47
C VAL A 275 -5.36 -9.20 -8.98
N GLY A 276 -5.07 -8.03 -9.51
CA GLY A 276 -4.75 -7.84 -10.91
C GLY A 276 -3.29 -8.15 -11.18
N THR A 277 -3.04 -8.79 -12.31
CA THR A 277 -1.68 -9.12 -12.77
C THR A 277 -1.50 -8.73 -14.24
N THR A 278 -0.29 -8.89 -14.76
CA THR A 278 0.00 -8.69 -16.17
C THR A 278 -0.67 -9.73 -17.09
N GLU A 279 -1.24 -10.81 -16.54
CA GLU A 279 -1.88 -11.89 -17.32
C GLU A 279 -3.36 -12.09 -16.98
N GLY A 280 -3.87 -11.53 -15.90
CA GLY A 280 -5.26 -11.71 -15.53
C GLY A 280 -5.68 -11.06 -14.24
N MET A 281 -6.97 -11.18 -13.97
CA MET A 281 -7.61 -10.78 -12.73
C MET A 281 -7.96 -12.03 -11.92
N TYR A 282 -7.59 -12.05 -10.66
CA TYR A 282 -7.86 -13.13 -9.72
C TYR A 282 -8.69 -12.60 -8.55
N PHE A 283 -9.55 -13.46 -8.03
CA PHE A 283 -10.24 -13.23 -6.76
C PHE A 283 -9.75 -14.23 -5.73
N LEU A 284 -9.23 -13.73 -4.63
CA LEU A 284 -8.75 -14.50 -3.49
C LEU A 284 -9.85 -14.50 -2.43
N ALA A 285 -10.72 -15.52 -2.45
CA ALA A 285 -11.85 -15.62 -1.53
C ALA A 285 -11.40 -15.92 -0.10
N GLY A 286 -11.91 -15.16 0.86
CA GLY A 286 -11.64 -15.32 2.28
C GLY A 286 -11.09 -14.06 2.95
N GLN A 287 -10.97 -14.12 4.27
CA GLN A 287 -10.48 -13.00 5.09
C GLN A 287 -9.22 -13.33 5.87
N VAL A 288 -8.79 -14.60 5.85
CA VAL A 288 -7.59 -15.08 6.54
C VAL A 288 -6.55 -15.43 5.50
N LEU A 289 -5.40 -14.77 5.52
CA LEU A 289 -4.34 -14.88 4.51
C LEU A 289 -3.98 -16.33 4.17
N SER A 290 -3.75 -17.18 5.18
CA SER A 290 -3.39 -18.59 4.99
C SER A 290 -4.52 -19.49 4.47
N LYS A 291 -5.74 -18.97 4.37
CA LYS A 291 -6.94 -19.70 3.91
C LYS A 291 -7.52 -19.12 2.62
N LEU A 292 -6.87 -18.15 2.02
CA LEU A 292 -7.32 -17.55 0.76
C LEU A 292 -7.31 -18.61 -0.35
N LYS A 293 -8.37 -18.61 -1.15
CA LYS A 293 -8.52 -19.49 -2.31
C LYS A 293 -8.53 -18.64 -3.57
N ALA A 294 -7.50 -18.79 -4.39
CA ALA A 294 -7.37 -18.07 -5.64
C ALA A 294 -8.30 -18.66 -6.71
N GLN A 295 -9.05 -17.79 -7.37
CA GLN A 295 -9.87 -18.10 -8.52
C GLN A 295 -9.53 -17.10 -9.63
N SER A 296 -9.19 -17.55 -10.83
CA SER A 296 -9.09 -16.70 -12.01
C SER A 296 -10.47 -16.27 -12.44
N ILE A 297 -10.71 -14.97 -12.60
CA ILE A 297 -12.01 -14.41 -12.98
C ILE A 297 -11.99 -13.75 -14.35
N ALA A 298 -10.84 -13.32 -14.84
CA ALA A 298 -10.66 -12.82 -16.19
C ALA A 298 -9.19 -12.98 -16.62
N SER A 299 -8.97 -13.21 -17.90
CA SER A 299 -7.64 -13.14 -18.54
C SER A 299 -7.41 -11.75 -19.11
N GLY A 300 -6.15 -11.37 -19.29
CA GLY A 300 -5.74 -10.11 -19.88
C GLY A 300 -4.90 -9.23 -18.95
N TYR A 301 -4.29 -8.21 -19.52
CA TYR A 301 -3.40 -7.31 -18.79
C TYR A 301 -4.19 -6.31 -17.93
N VAL A 302 -4.00 -6.34 -16.63
CA VAL A 302 -4.54 -5.33 -15.72
C VAL A 302 -3.55 -4.17 -15.61
N THR A 303 -3.95 -2.98 -16.10
CA THR A 303 -3.09 -1.80 -16.13
C THR A 303 -2.74 -1.34 -14.72
N ARG A 304 -1.44 -1.21 -14.44
CA ARG A 304 -0.93 -0.75 -13.13
C ARG A 304 -1.46 0.66 -12.81
N GLY A 305 -1.91 0.86 -11.58
CA GLY A 305 -2.42 2.15 -11.12
C GLY A 305 -3.78 2.55 -11.67
N SER A 306 -4.46 1.65 -12.40
CA SER A 306 -5.80 1.92 -12.93
C SER A 306 -6.93 1.74 -11.92
N GLY A 307 -6.68 1.07 -10.78
CA GLY A 307 -7.70 0.79 -9.78
C GLY A 307 -8.14 2.06 -9.03
N VAL A 308 -9.43 2.33 -9.03
CA VAL A 308 -10.03 3.44 -8.28
C VAL A 308 -11.29 2.95 -7.59
N GLU A 309 -11.28 3.03 -6.27
CA GLU A 309 -12.45 2.68 -5.45
C GLU A 309 -13.55 3.72 -5.63
N ILE A 310 -14.77 3.24 -5.76
CA ILE A 310 -15.97 4.08 -5.95
C ILE A 310 -17.12 3.59 -5.09
N ASP A 311 -17.98 4.53 -4.71
CA ASP A 311 -19.31 4.22 -4.20
C ASP A 311 -20.24 3.91 -5.38
N LEU A 312 -20.80 2.70 -5.37
CA LEU A 312 -21.65 2.20 -6.45
C LEU A 312 -22.99 2.95 -6.56
N SER A 313 -23.37 3.73 -5.52
CA SER A 313 -24.57 4.58 -5.57
C SER A 313 -24.50 5.66 -6.66
N TYR A 314 -23.28 6.05 -7.07
CA TYR A 314 -23.07 7.02 -8.15
C TYR A 314 -23.16 6.41 -9.56
N LEU A 315 -23.26 5.09 -9.67
CA LEU A 315 -23.46 4.43 -10.97
C LEU A 315 -24.94 4.45 -11.38
N ASN A 316 -25.14 4.49 -12.68
CA ASN A 316 -26.49 4.33 -13.25
C ASN A 316 -27.12 3.01 -12.79
N GLU A 317 -28.41 3.02 -12.46
CA GLU A 317 -29.17 1.84 -11.98
C GLU A 317 -29.04 0.62 -12.90
N LYS A 318 -28.85 0.83 -14.21
CA LYS A 318 -28.72 -0.26 -15.20
C LYS A 318 -27.41 -1.04 -15.08
N VAL A 319 -26.36 -0.42 -14.50
CA VAL A 319 -25.03 -1.03 -14.35
C VAL A 319 -24.65 -1.22 -12.88
N ARG A 320 -25.43 -0.65 -11.97
CA ARG A 320 -25.19 -0.74 -10.53
C ARG A 320 -25.53 -2.14 -10.01
N PRO A 321 -24.56 -2.88 -9.43
CA PRO A 321 -24.84 -4.15 -8.80
C PRO A 321 -25.75 -3.97 -7.58
N SER A 322 -26.76 -4.85 -7.44
CA SER A 322 -27.61 -4.85 -6.25
C SER A 322 -26.91 -5.52 -5.06
N GLY A 323 -27.09 -4.95 -3.86
CA GLY A 323 -26.54 -5.53 -2.63
C GLY A 323 -25.09 -5.16 -2.30
N PHE A 324 -24.43 -4.35 -3.13
CA PHE A 324 -23.07 -3.87 -2.88
C PHE A 324 -23.04 -2.35 -2.82
N GLN A 325 -22.20 -1.80 -1.93
CA GLN A 325 -22.04 -0.35 -1.78
C GLN A 325 -20.75 0.15 -2.45
N GLN A 326 -19.72 -0.67 -2.49
CA GLN A 326 -18.40 -0.32 -3.01
C GLN A 326 -17.96 -1.24 -4.12
N GLY A 327 -17.16 -0.70 -5.02
CA GLY A 327 -16.49 -1.41 -6.10
C GLY A 327 -15.25 -0.65 -6.56
N THR A 328 -14.51 -1.22 -7.48
CA THR A 328 -13.35 -0.58 -8.09
C THR A 328 -13.49 -0.56 -9.60
N ILE A 329 -13.25 0.60 -10.18
CA ILE A 329 -13.06 0.72 -11.63
C ILE A 329 -11.59 0.45 -11.93
N CYS A 330 -11.31 -0.36 -12.95
CA CYS A 330 -9.96 -0.65 -13.42
C CYS A 330 -9.90 -0.79 -14.94
N LEU A 331 -8.68 -0.81 -15.48
CA LEU A 331 -8.43 -1.12 -16.89
C LEU A 331 -7.94 -2.56 -17.02
N LEU A 332 -8.68 -3.38 -17.75
CA LEU A 332 -8.32 -4.74 -18.14
C LEU A 332 -8.26 -4.79 -19.68
N ASP A 333 -7.12 -5.16 -20.23
CA ASP A 333 -6.82 -5.08 -21.67
C ASP A 333 -7.20 -3.73 -22.29
N GLY A 334 -6.97 -2.64 -21.52
CA GLY A 334 -7.29 -1.29 -21.95
C GLY A 334 -8.77 -0.91 -21.96
N ALA A 335 -9.68 -1.81 -21.63
CA ALA A 335 -11.11 -1.53 -21.46
C ALA A 335 -11.45 -1.26 -20.00
N VAL A 336 -12.40 -0.38 -19.75
CA VAL A 336 -12.86 -0.04 -18.41
C VAL A 336 -13.77 -1.13 -17.87
N HIS A 337 -13.43 -1.66 -16.70
CA HIS A 337 -14.19 -2.68 -15.98
C HIS A 337 -14.54 -2.21 -14.58
N LEU A 338 -15.65 -2.71 -14.05
CA LEU A 338 -16.03 -2.62 -12.66
C LEU A 338 -15.83 -3.98 -12.01
N ILE A 339 -15.11 -4.04 -10.90
CA ILE A 339 -14.96 -5.19 -10.02
C ILE A 339 -15.65 -4.91 -8.68
N TYR A 340 -16.33 -5.91 -8.11
CA TYR A 340 -17.06 -5.78 -6.86
C TYR A 340 -17.24 -7.15 -6.18
N GLY A 341 -17.74 -7.20 -4.97
CA GLY A 341 -17.80 -8.38 -4.11
C GLY A 341 -18.21 -9.69 -4.79
N GLY A 342 -17.76 -10.82 -4.22
CA GLY A 342 -18.02 -12.17 -4.76
C GLY A 342 -17.22 -12.52 -6.02
N GLY A 343 -16.11 -11.82 -6.30
CA GLY A 343 -15.30 -12.09 -7.50
C GLY A 343 -15.96 -11.65 -8.80
N GLN A 344 -16.88 -10.68 -8.76
CA GLN A 344 -17.64 -10.25 -9.92
C GLN A 344 -16.89 -9.17 -10.73
N ILE A 345 -16.99 -9.25 -12.06
CA ILE A 345 -16.42 -8.27 -12.99
C ILE A 345 -17.44 -7.94 -14.08
N ILE A 346 -17.62 -6.65 -14.36
CA ILE A 346 -18.52 -6.14 -15.41
C ILE A 346 -17.74 -5.21 -16.34
N PRO A 347 -17.76 -5.43 -17.67
CA PRO A 347 -17.20 -4.50 -18.63
C PRO A 347 -18.10 -3.26 -18.75
N LEU A 348 -17.53 -2.07 -18.48
CA LEU A 348 -18.26 -0.79 -18.60
C LEU A 348 -18.11 -0.17 -20.00
N SER A 349 -16.97 -0.39 -20.66
CA SER A 349 -16.67 0.23 -21.97
C SER A 349 -16.48 -0.80 -23.10
N ALA A 350 -17.00 -2.00 -22.94
CA ALA A 350 -16.78 -3.09 -23.87
C ALA A 350 -17.08 -2.71 -25.33
N GLY A 351 -16.09 -2.90 -26.22
CA GLY A 351 -16.20 -2.63 -27.66
C GLY A 351 -16.30 -1.17 -28.08
N ARG A 352 -16.18 -0.22 -27.14
CA ARG A 352 -16.27 1.23 -27.45
C ARG A 352 -15.03 2.02 -27.07
N TYR A 353 -14.41 1.69 -25.94
CA TYR A 353 -13.23 2.41 -25.46
C TYR A 353 -12.10 1.43 -25.11
N HIS A 354 -10.94 1.73 -25.64
CA HIS A 354 -9.73 0.96 -25.40
C HIS A 354 -8.53 1.90 -25.29
N GLN A 355 -7.81 1.84 -24.17
CA GLN A 355 -6.59 2.59 -23.94
C GLN A 355 -5.50 1.64 -23.47
N ARG A 356 -4.52 1.39 -24.31
CA ARG A 356 -3.33 0.62 -23.91
C ARG A 356 -2.36 1.54 -23.19
N ALA A 357 -2.02 1.17 -21.98
CA ALA A 357 -0.95 1.76 -21.20
C ALA A 357 -0.45 0.70 -20.23
N GLU A 358 0.85 0.70 -19.95
CA GLU A 358 1.46 -0.19 -18.96
C GLU A 358 1.12 0.29 -17.54
N GLU A 359 1.14 1.61 -17.36
CA GLU A 359 0.84 2.26 -16.11
C GLU A 359 0.05 3.55 -16.33
N VAL A 360 -0.87 3.86 -15.39
CA VAL A 360 -1.66 5.08 -15.41
C VAL A 360 -1.75 5.69 -14.01
N TYR A 361 -1.94 7.01 -13.96
CA TYR A 361 -2.51 7.67 -12.79
C TYR A 361 -4.02 7.74 -12.98
N ALA A 362 -4.77 7.02 -12.15
CA ALA A 362 -6.21 7.02 -12.21
C ALA A 362 -6.84 7.65 -10.96
N THR A 363 -7.96 8.31 -11.16
CA THR A 363 -8.77 8.87 -10.08
C THR A 363 -10.24 8.90 -10.50
N ALA A 364 -11.13 8.99 -9.53
CA ALA A 364 -12.54 9.29 -9.76
C ALA A 364 -12.90 10.64 -9.15
N ARG A 365 -13.76 11.36 -9.81
CA ARG A 365 -14.34 12.58 -9.27
C ARG A 365 -15.84 12.61 -9.48
N LEU A 366 -16.55 13.19 -8.56
CA LEU A 366 -17.97 13.50 -8.72
C LEU A 366 -18.08 14.95 -9.21
N ARG A 367 -18.68 15.14 -10.38
CA ARG A 367 -18.97 16.48 -10.93
C ARG A 367 -20.41 16.54 -11.37
N ASP A 368 -21.16 17.50 -10.84
CA ASP A 368 -22.58 17.72 -11.17
C ASP A 368 -23.43 16.43 -11.09
N GLY A 369 -23.15 15.60 -10.08
CA GLY A 369 -23.84 14.32 -9.88
C GLY A 369 -23.37 13.18 -10.80
N CYS A 370 -22.40 13.42 -11.70
CA CYS A 370 -21.80 12.40 -12.56
C CYS A 370 -20.46 11.92 -12.00
N LEU A 371 -20.32 10.62 -11.83
CA LEU A 371 -19.04 9.99 -11.55
C LEU A 371 -18.20 9.95 -12.84
N GLN A 372 -17.03 10.53 -12.79
CA GLN A 372 -16.05 10.54 -13.87
C GLN A 372 -14.82 9.76 -13.43
N TYR A 373 -14.49 8.71 -14.16
CA TYR A 373 -13.22 7.99 -14.05
C TYR A 373 -12.21 8.66 -14.99
N LEU A 374 -11.08 9.05 -14.45
CA LEU A 374 -10.00 9.72 -15.16
C LEU A 374 -8.75 8.85 -15.06
N ALA A 375 -8.13 8.54 -16.18
CA ALA A 375 -6.87 7.80 -16.24
C ALA A 375 -5.93 8.52 -17.21
N ALA A 376 -4.72 8.81 -16.76
CA ALA A 376 -3.67 9.42 -17.56
C ALA A 376 -2.47 8.47 -17.61
N PRO A 377 -1.97 8.09 -18.79
CA PRO A 377 -0.72 7.32 -18.92
C PRO A 377 0.44 8.03 -18.22
N VAL A 378 1.35 7.25 -17.65
CA VAL A 378 2.59 7.70 -17.02
C VAL A 378 3.63 7.96 -18.10
#